data_7250188792cc556b457d855745a4a373
#
_entry.id   7250188792cc556b457d855745a4a373
#
_cell.length_a   1.000
_cell.length_b   1.000
_cell.length_c   1.000
_cell.angle_alpha   90.00
_cell.angle_beta   90.00
_cell.angle_gamma   90.00
#
_symmetry.space_group_name_H-M   'P 1'
#
loop_
_entity.id
_entity.type
_entity.pdbx_description
1 polymer ?
#
loop_
_entity_poly.entity_id
_entity_poly.type
_entity_poly.pdbx_seq_one_letter_code
_entity_poly.pdbx_strand_id
1 'polypeptide(L)'
;MHRPLVFVGMSGVGKSHLSRILGRSGYRVFDVDTRIAGELASLVTPEPGELPVYALGRWMDMPWTEGFASREAEYLALEERVTAACLDEAIASVAPAVIDTTGSVVYLSATLRARLKERGRVIYFHTPESDRVRMREQYLRDPKPVCWGGLFRRVGEETPREATERLYPELLATRDHLYRVIAEEIIEGPELRGVQAPALLARLGLNTDPR
;
A
#
# COMPACT_ATOMS: atom_id res chain seq x y z
N MET A 1 15.93 -0.85 -21.02
CA MET A 1 14.61 -1.10 -20.41
C MET A 1 14.48 -0.19 -19.20
N HIS A 2 13.41 0.57 -19.10
CA HIS A 2 13.15 1.38 -17.91
C HIS A 2 12.66 0.49 -16.77
N ARG A 3 13.27 0.65 -15.59
CA ARG A 3 12.74 0.02 -14.36
C ARG A 3 11.47 0.78 -13.96
N PRO A 4 10.30 0.11 -13.77
CA PRO A 4 9.11 0.80 -13.29
C PRO A 4 9.33 1.38 -11.88
N LEU A 5 8.68 2.50 -11.58
CA LEU A 5 8.61 3.02 -10.23
C LEU A 5 7.67 2.14 -9.41
N VAL A 6 8.05 1.82 -8.18
CA VAL A 6 7.22 1.05 -7.25
C VAL A 6 7.04 1.88 -5.99
N PHE A 7 5.84 2.39 -5.77
CA PHE A 7 5.51 3.23 -4.62
C PHE A 7 5.07 2.37 -3.45
N VAL A 8 5.79 2.45 -2.34
CA VAL A 8 5.48 1.74 -1.09
C VAL A 8 5.34 2.72 0.07
N GLY A 9 4.57 2.35 1.07
CA GLY A 9 4.34 3.18 2.26
C GLY A 9 2.94 3.00 2.85
N MET A 10 2.70 3.63 3.99
CA MET A 10 1.44 3.54 4.71
C MET A 10 0.24 3.96 3.86
N SER A 11 -0.94 3.48 4.22
CA SER A 11 -2.18 3.99 3.63
C SER A 11 -2.33 5.49 3.95
N GLY A 12 -2.83 6.26 3.00
CA GLY A 12 -3.07 7.71 3.17
C GLY A 12 -1.83 8.60 3.08
N VAL A 13 -0.61 8.06 2.86
CA VAL A 13 0.62 8.87 2.71
C VAL A 13 0.69 9.63 1.37
N GLY A 14 -0.22 9.35 0.44
CA GLY A 14 -0.32 10.08 -0.83
C GLY A 14 0.19 9.33 -2.07
N LYS A 15 0.54 8.03 -1.97
CA LYS A 15 0.98 7.21 -3.11
C LYS A 15 0.07 7.35 -4.34
N SER A 16 -1.22 7.09 -4.17
CA SER A 16 -2.21 7.14 -5.26
C SER A 16 -2.42 8.56 -5.81
N HIS A 17 -2.23 9.59 -5.00
CA HIS A 17 -2.22 10.97 -5.50
C HIS A 17 -1.04 11.21 -6.44
N LEU A 18 0.15 10.77 -6.04
CA LEU A 18 1.38 10.94 -6.82
C LEU A 18 1.38 10.07 -8.08
N SER A 19 0.87 8.84 -8.00
CA SER A 19 0.69 7.96 -9.16
C SER A 19 -0.23 8.60 -10.21
N ARG A 20 -1.32 9.25 -9.80
CA ARG A 20 -2.20 10.00 -10.71
C ARG A 20 -1.51 11.22 -11.34
N ILE A 21 -0.64 11.91 -10.60
CA ILE A 21 0.17 13.01 -11.15
C ILE A 21 1.08 12.48 -12.26
N LEU A 22 1.79 11.35 -12.02
CA LEU A 22 2.63 10.71 -13.03
C LEU A 22 1.82 10.22 -14.23
N GLY A 23 0.62 9.67 -13.99
CA GLY A 23 -0.28 9.27 -15.07
C GLY A 23 -0.63 10.40 -16.03
N ARG A 24 -0.87 11.62 -15.51
CA ARG A 24 -1.09 12.83 -16.33
C ARG A 24 0.18 13.29 -17.06
N SER A 25 1.34 12.82 -16.63
CA SER A 25 2.66 13.11 -17.25
C SER A 25 3.13 11.96 -18.15
N GLY A 26 2.22 11.09 -18.63
CA GLY A 26 2.53 10.03 -19.59
C GLY A 26 2.99 8.69 -19.00
N TYR A 27 2.99 8.52 -17.68
CA TYR A 27 3.27 7.23 -17.05
C TYR A 27 2.06 6.31 -17.12
N ARG A 28 2.29 5.03 -17.40
CA ARG A 28 1.27 4.01 -17.20
C ARG A 28 1.16 3.67 -15.71
N VAL A 29 -0.04 3.85 -15.15
CA VAL A 29 -0.30 3.60 -13.73
C VAL A 29 -0.89 2.20 -13.55
N PHE A 30 -0.30 1.43 -12.64
CA PHE A 30 -0.78 0.14 -12.18
C PHE A 30 -1.23 0.28 -10.72
N ASP A 31 -2.52 0.44 -10.51
CA ASP A 31 -3.15 0.58 -9.20
C ASP A 31 -3.52 -0.82 -8.68
N VAL A 32 -2.76 -1.30 -7.69
CA VAL A 32 -2.92 -2.64 -7.13
C VAL A 32 -4.23 -2.76 -6.35
N ASP A 33 -4.61 -1.75 -5.56
CA ASP A 33 -5.86 -1.74 -4.79
C ASP A 33 -7.08 -1.86 -5.72
N THR A 34 -7.10 -1.09 -6.81
CA THR A 34 -8.18 -1.15 -7.82
C THR A 34 -8.25 -2.53 -8.49
N ARG A 35 -7.11 -3.14 -8.82
CA ARG A 35 -7.10 -4.47 -9.44
C ARG A 35 -7.55 -5.57 -8.48
N ILE A 36 -7.10 -5.54 -7.23
CA ILE A 36 -7.58 -6.46 -6.19
C ILE A 36 -9.10 -6.35 -6.05
N ALA A 37 -9.62 -5.14 -5.94
CA ALA A 37 -11.06 -4.91 -5.84
C ALA A 37 -11.83 -5.44 -7.07
N GLY A 38 -11.25 -5.33 -8.27
CA GLY A 38 -11.81 -5.89 -9.50
C GLY A 38 -11.87 -7.42 -9.50
N GLU A 39 -10.84 -8.10 -9.01
CA GLU A 39 -10.82 -9.57 -8.90
C GLU A 39 -11.75 -10.08 -7.79
N LEU A 40 -11.87 -9.33 -6.69
CA LEU A 40 -12.78 -9.67 -5.59
C LEU A 40 -14.25 -9.32 -5.87
N ALA A 41 -14.56 -8.61 -6.94
CA ALA A 41 -15.94 -8.26 -7.29
C ALA A 41 -16.86 -9.50 -7.45
N SER A 42 -16.30 -10.68 -7.68
CA SER A 42 -17.04 -11.95 -7.66
C SER A 42 -17.37 -12.45 -6.25
N LEU A 43 -16.63 -12.02 -5.22
CA LEU A 43 -16.82 -12.41 -3.82
C LEU A 43 -17.49 -11.28 -3.01
N VAL A 44 -17.26 -10.05 -3.38
CA VAL A 44 -17.71 -8.86 -2.65
C VAL A 44 -18.38 -7.90 -3.60
N THR A 45 -19.70 -7.82 -3.52
CA THR A 45 -20.46 -6.81 -4.27
C THR A 45 -20.45 -5.49 -3.50
N PRO A 46 -19.89 -4.40 -4.07
CA PRO A 46 -20.01 -3.08 -3.48
C PRO A 46 -21.47 -2.65 -3.36
N GLU A 47 -21.82 -1.96 -2.30
CA GLU A 47 -23.12 -1.31 -2.19
C GLU A 47 -23.24 -0.14 -3.19
N PRO A 48 -24.44 0.26 -3.56
CA PRO A 48 -24.62 1.39 -4.48
C PRO A 48 -23.88 2.65 -3.97
N GLY A 49 -22.89 3.11 -4.75
CA GLY A 49 -22.07 4.27 -4.40
C GLY A 49 -20.87 3.97 -3.49
N GLU A 50 -20.68 2.74 -3.04
CA GLU A 50 -19.53 2.33 -2.26
C GLU A 50 -18.28 2.15 -3.15
N LEU A 51 -17.13 2.67 -2.71
CA LEU A 51 -15.88 2.39 -3.38
C LEU A 51 -15.45 0.93 -3.14
N PRO A 52 -14.92 0.23 -4.15
CA PRO A 52 -14.52 -1.19 -4.02
C PRO A 52 -13.58 -1.47 -2.84
N VAL A 53 -12.70 -0.53 -2.48
CA VAL A 53 -11.80 -0.67 -1.33
C VAL A 53 -12.55 -0.74 0.01
N TYR A 54 -13.71 -0.10 0.14
CA TYR A 54 -14.53 -0.19 1.36
C TYR A 54 -15.29 -1.52 1.42
N ALA A 55 -15.81 -1.99 0.29
CA ALA A 55 -16.41 -3.31 0.21
C ALA A 55 -15.40 -4.41 0.58
N LEU A 56 -14.18 -4.28 0.10
CA LEU A 56 -13.06 -5.16 0.45
C LEU A 56 -12.74 -5.12 1.94
N GLY A 57 -12.69 -3.93 2.54
CA GLY A 57 -12.50 -3.77 3.99
C GLY A 57 -13.62 -4.47 4.77
N ARG A 58 -14.88 -4.25 4.39
CA ARG A 58 -16.03 -4.90 5.02
C ARG A 58 -15.97 -6.43 4.92
N TRP A 59 -15.54 -6.98 3.79
CA TRP A 59 -15.33 -8.42 3.62
C TRP A 59 -14.21 -8.94 4.51
N MET A 60 -13.09 -8.24 4.59
CA MET A 60 -11.95 -8.66 5.42
C MET A 60 -12.29 -8.62 6.90
N ASP A 61 -13.13 -7.66 7.33
CA ASP A 61 -13.57 -7.45 8.69
C ASP A 61 -12.41 -7.12 9.68
N MET A 62 -12.65 -7.16 10.96
CA MET A 62 -11.71 -6.70 11.99
C MET A 62 -10.89 -7.86 12.55
N PRO A 63 -9.65 -7.62 13.03
CA PRO A 63 -8.73 -8.68 13.43
C PRO A 63 -9.18 -9.50 14.64
N TRP A 64 -10.21 -9.07 15.34
CA TRP A 64 -10.80 -9.80 16.46
C TRP A 64 -12.03 -10.61 16.09
N THR A 65 -12.46 -10.59 14.83
CA THR A 65 -13.61 -11.36 14.33
C THR A 65 -13.22 -12.75 13.92
N GLU A 66 -14.13 -13.68 14.04
CA GLU A 66 -13.94 -15.04 13.58
C GLU A 66 -13.68 -15.06 12.06
N GLY A 67 -12.73 -15.87 11.65
CA GLY A 67 -12.36 -16.02 10.24
C GLY A 67 -11.47 -14.89 9.67
N PHE A 68 -11.15 -13.83 10.43
CA PHE A 68 -10.28 -12.76 9.95
C PHE A 68 -8.95 -13.29 9.43
N ALA A 69 -8.27 -14.18 10.16
CA ALA A 69 -6.96 -14.71 9.74
C ALA A 69 -7.02 -15.43 8.38
N SER A 70 -8.12 -16.13 8.09
CA SER A 70 -8.33 -16.78 6.78
C SER A 70 -8.55 -15.75 5.68
N ARG A 71 -9.37 -14.73 5.94
CA ARG A 71 -9.64 -13.65 4.97
C ARG A 71 -8.39 -12.80 4.73
N GLU A 72 -7.61 -12.51 5.77
CA GLU A 72 -6.32 -11.82 5.62
C GLU A 72 -5.35 -12.64 4.75
N ALA A 73 -5.25 -13.94 4.97
CA ALA A 73 -4.40 -14.83 4.17
C ALA A 73 -4.87 -14.89 2.70
N GLU A 74 -6.17 -14.97 2.46
CA GLU A 74 -6.76 -14.95 1.11
C GLU A 74 -6.50 -13.61 0.41
N TYR A 75 -6.68 -12.50 1.12
CA TYR A 75 -6.34 -11.17 0.62
C TYR A 75 -4.87 -11.05 0.24
N LEU A 76 -3.95 -11.48 1.12
CA LEU A 76 -2.51 -11.41 0.85
C LEU A 76 -2.09 -12.32 -0.32
N ALA A 77 -2.72 -13.49 -0.47
CA ALA A 77 -2.48 -14.36 -1.62
C ALA A 77 -2.95 -13.72 -2.94
N LEU A 78 -4.08 -13.01 -2.91
CA LEU A 78 -4.57 -12.25 -4.05
C LEU A 78 -3.67 -11.04 -4.36
N GLU A 79 -3.29 -10.29 -3.34
CA GLU A 79 -2.36 -9.16 -3.46
C GLU A 79 -1.02 -9.60 -4.06
N GLU A 80 -0.49 -10.76 -3.66
CA GLU A 80 0.72 -11.39 -4.23
C GLU A 80 0.58 -11.57 -5.74
N ARG A 81 -0.51 -12.21 -6.20
CA ARG A 81 -0.73 -12.46 -7.63
C ARG A 81 -0.90 -11.16 -8.42
N VAL A 82 -1.71 -10.26 -7.92
CA VAL A 82 -1.99 -8.98 -8.59
C VAL A 82 -0.72 -8.12 -8.67
N THR A 83 0.04 -8.04 -7.59
CA THR A 83 1.30 -7.26 -7.56
C THR A 83 2.32 -7.85 -8.52
N ALA A 84 2.45 -9.18 -8.58
CA ALA A 84 3.33 -9.86 -9.52
C ALA A 84 2.92 -9.57 -10.98
N ALA A 85 1.64 -9.64 -11.31
CA ALA A 85 1.12 -9.32 -12.64
C ALA A 85 1.37 -7.84 -13.00
N CYS A 86 1.13 -6.91 -12.07
CA CYS A 86 1.44 -5.50 -12.25
C CYS A 86 2.92 -5.27 -12.56
N LEU A 87 3.82 -5.97 -11.85
CA LEU A 87 5.26 -5.87 -12.09
C LEU A 87 5.63 -6.37 -13.49
N ASP A 88 5.12 -7.53 -13.90
CA ASP A 88 5.42 -8.10 -15.21
C ASP A 88 4.90 -7.22 -16.35
N GLU A 89 3.67 -6.71 -16.24
CA GLU A 89 3.10 -5.77 -17.21
C GLU A 89 3.84 -4.42 -17.24
N ALA A 90 4.27 -3.92 -16.08
CA ALA A 90 5.02 -2.67 -15.99
C ALA A 90 6.40 -2.79 -16.65
N ILE A 91 7.08 -3.93 -16.50
CA ILE A 91 8.36 -4.23 -17.15
C ILE A 91 8.19 -4.34 -18.68
N ALA A 92 7.09 -4.94 -19.13
CA ALA A 92 6.78 -5.09 -20.55
C ALA A 92 6.24 -3.79 -21.20
N SER A 93 5.95 -2.77 -20.41
CA SER A 93 5.39 -1.51 -20.90
C SER A 93 6.40 -0.72 -21.74
N VAL A 94 5.97 -0.21 -22.89
CA VAL A 94 6.76 0.72 -23.72
C VAL A 94 6.83 2.10 -23.06
N ALA A 95 5.71 2.54 -22.46
CA ALA A 95 5.67 3.79 -21.70
C ALA A 95 6.30 3.59 -20.31
N PRO A 96 6.91 4.64 -19.73
CA PRO A 96 7.37 4.58 -18.35
C PRO A 96 6.18 4.22 -17.43
N ALA A 97 6.45 3.45 -16.40
CA ALA A 97 5.39 2.87 -15.57
C ALA A 97 5.58 3.16 -14.08
N VAL A 98 4.47 3.26 -13.36
CA VAL A 98 4.44 3.33 -11.90
C VAL A 98 3.45 2.29 -11.35
N ILE A 99 3.88 1.56 -10.34
CA ILE A 99 3.07 0.60 -9.59
C ILE A 99 2.72 1.26 -8.24
N ASP A 100 1.43 1.55 -8.05
CA ASP A 100 0.88 2.04 -6.79
C ASP A 100 0.48 0.84 -5.95
N THR A 101 1.32 0.50 -4.96
CA THR A 101 1.11 -0.68 -4.13
C THR A 101 0.19 -0.38 -2.94
N THR A 102 -0.37 -1.43 -2.37
CA THR A 102 -1.11 -1.36 -1.12
C THR A 102 -0.20 -1.08 0.08
N GLY A 103 -0.80 -0.80 1.25
CA GLY A 103 -0.04 -0.70 2.50
C GLY A 103 0.45 -2.04 3.06
N SER A 104 -0.04 -3.17 2.54
CA SER A 104 0.32 -4.53 2.98
C SER A 104 1.39 -5.21 2.12
N VAL A 105 1.85 -4.57 1.05
CA VAL A 105 2.87 -5.12 0.12
C VAL A 105 4.11 -5.69 0.82
N VAL A 106 4.43 -5.22 2.00
CA VAL A 106 5.57 -5.70 2.81
C VAL A 106 5.36 -7.08 3.43
N TYR A 107 4.12 -7.58 3.45
CA TYR A 107 3.78 -8.92 3.95
C TYR A 107 3.78 -9.98 2.83
N LEU A 108 3.94 -9.57 1.58
CA LEU A 108 4.04 -10.50 0.46
C LEU A 108 5.32 -11.35 0.56
N SER A 109 5.41 -12.41 -0.22
CA SER A 109 6.52 -13.35 -0.17
C SER A 109 7.89 -12.66 -0.31
N ALA A 110 8.91 -13.24 0.31
CA ALA A 110 10.29 -12.76 0.16
C ALA A 110 10.72 -12.76 -1.31
N THR A 111 10.24 -13.72 -2.10
CA THR A 111 10.51 -13.84 -3.54
C THR A 111 9.96 -12.65 -4.31
N LEU A 112 8.69 -12.27 -4.08
CA LEU A 112 8.11 -11.13 -4.79
C LEU A 112 8.74 -9.81 -4.34
N ARG A 113 8.99 -9.64 -3.04
CA ARG A 113 9.69 -8.44 -2.54
C ARG A 113 11.10 -8.28 -3.13
N ALA A 114 11.84 -9.39 -3.29
CA ALA A 114 13.13 -9.39 -3.97
C ALA A 114 12.99 -9.00 -5.46
N ARG A 115 11.98 -9.55 -6.16
CA ARG A 115 11.68 -9.18 -7.57
C ARG A 115 11.31 -7.70 -7.70
N LEU A 116 10.50 -7.15 -6.80
CA LEU A 116 10.17 -5.72 -6.79
C LEU A 116 11.43 -4.86 -6.67
N LYS A 117 12.34 -5.24 -5.77
CA LYS A 117 13.62 -4.53 -5.56
C LYS A 117 14.57 -4.65 -6.75
N GLU A 118 14.67 -5.84 -7.36
CA GLU A 118 15.56 -6.09 -8.48
C GLU A 118 15.06 -5.43 -9.78
N ARG A 119 13.76 -5.55 -10.06
CA ARG A 119 13.16 -5.17 -11.34
C ARG A 119 12.50 -3.80 -11.34
N GLY A 120 12.15 -3.28 -10.17
CA GLY A 120 11.56 -1.97 -9.98
C GLY A 120 12.49 -1.01 -9.23
N ARG A 121 12.26 0.30 -9.35
CA ARG A 121 12.82 1.33 -8.48
C ARG A 121 11.86 1.55 -7.34
N VAL A 122 12.13 0.96 -6.17
CA VAL A 122 11.23 1.00 -5.03
C VAL A 122 11.43 2.29 -4.24
N ILE A 123 10.38 3.11 -4.16
CA ILE A 123 10.37 4.40 -3.48
C ILE A 123 9.45 4.31 -2.27
N TYR A 124 10.02 4.45 -1.09
CA TYR A 124 9.27 4.48 0.15
C TYR A 124 8.89 5.92 0.54
N PHE A 125 7.58 6.17 0.62
CA PHE A 125 7.04 7.41 1.18
C PHE A 125 6.95 7.29 2.69
N HIS A 126 7.97 7.82 3.36
CA HIS A 126 8.11 7.72 4.81
C HIS A 126 7.03 8.53 5.54
N THR A 127 6.49 7.92 6.58
CA THR A 127 5.53 8.53 7.49
C THR A 127 6.25 8.91 8.78
N PRO A 128 6.52 10.20 9.04
CA PRO A 128 7.23 10.63 10.26
C PRO A 128 6.42 10.30 11.52
N GLU A 129 7.09 10.29 12.67
CA GLU A 129 6.49 9.92 13.96
C GLU A 129 5.24 10.74 14.27
N SER A 130 5.27 12.05 14.03
CA SER A 130 4.11 12.93 14.25
C SER A 130 2.88 12.51 13.43
N ASP A 131 3.07 11.99 12.22
CA ASP A 131 1.99 11.50 11.38
C ASP A 131 1.52 10.12 11.84
N ARG A 132 2.43 9.26 12.33
CA ARG A 132 2.08 7.95 12.92
C ARG A 132 1.23 8.11 14.19
N VAL A 133 1.53 9.09 15.04
CA VAL A 133 0.68 9.42 16.21
C VAL A 133 -0.72 9.78 15.75
N ARG A 134 -0.87 10.66 14.76
CA ARG A 134 -2.19 11.03 14.20
C ARG A 134 -2.91 9.82 13.57
N MET A 135 -2.19 8.97 12.85
CA MET A 135 -2.76 7.72 12.28
C MET A 135 -3.30 6.81 13.38
N ARG A 136 -2.57 6.66 14.49
CA ARG A 136 -3.02 5.88 15.66
C ARG A 136 -4.30 6.48 16.23
N GLU A 137 -4.33 7.77 16.52
CA GLU A 137 -5.51 8.45 17.08
C GLU A 137 -6.73 8.32 16.17
N GLN A 138 -6.54 8.49 14.85
CA GLN A 138 -7.61 8.31 13.88
C GLN A 138 -8.09 6.87 13.84
N TYR A 139 -7.18 5.89 13.82
CA TYR A 139 -7.53 4.47 13.79
C TYR A 139 -8.30 4.03 15.05
N LEU A 140 -7.91 4.51 16.23
CA LEU A 140 -8.61 4.22 17.48
C LEU A 140 -10.01 4.86 17.57
N ARG A 141 -10.22 5.96 16.85
CA ARG A 141 -11.53 6.63 16.77
C ARG A 141 -12.45 5.97 15.76
N ASP A 142 -11.92 5.57 14.62
CA ASP A 142 -12.64 4.97 13.50
C ASP A 142 -11.80 3.82 12.91
N PRO A 143 -11.78 2.63 13.60
CA PRO A 143 -10.97 1.52 13.15
C PRO A 143 -11.49 0.96 11.82
N LYS A 144 -10.55 0.67 10.93
CA LYS A 144 -10.82 0.09 9.61
C LYS A 144 -10.06 -1.22 9.44
N PRO A 145 -10.60 -2.16 8.69
CA PRO A 145 -9.87 -3.37 8.36
C PRO A 145 -8.52 -3.07 7.71
N VAL A 146 -7.47 -3.65 8.26
CA VAL A 146 -6.10 -3.59 7.72
C VAL A 146 -5.44 -4.94 7.90
N CYS A 147 -4.48 -5.28 7.05
CA CYS A 147 -3.66 -6.47 7.27
C CYS A 147 -2.75 -6.27 8.48
N TRP A 148 -2.74 -7.22 9.39
CA TRP A 148 -1.89 -7.22 10.57
C TRP A 148 -0.64 -8.08 10.41
N GLY A 149 -0.59 -8.93 9.38
CA GLY A 149 0.53 -9.83 9.15
C GLY A 149 0.78 -10.80 10.31
N GLY A 150 -0.28 -11.23 10.99
CA GLY A 150 -0.22 -12.12 12.16
C GLY A 150 0.15 -11.42 13.48
N LEU A 151 0.31 -10.10 13.49
CA LEU A 151 0.70 -9.35 14.70
C LEU A 151 -0.45 -9.24 15.72
N PHE A 152 -1.71 -9.20 15.27
CA PHE A 152 -2.84 -8.99 16.17
C PHE A 152 -3.09 -10.20 17.05
N ARG A 153 -2.92 -10.03 18.36
CA ARG A 153 -3.21 -11.05 19.38
C ARG A 153 -3.64 -10.37 20.69
N ARG A 154 -4.71 -10.83 21.26
CA ARG A 154 -5.18 -10.43 22.57
C ARG A 154 -4.42 -11.20 23.66
N VAL A 155 -4.21 -10.56 24.80
CA VAL A 155 -3.56 -11.16 25.98
C VAL A 155 -4.52 -11.10 27.15
N GLY A 156 -4.79 -12.23 27.79
CA GLY A 156 -5.73 -12.31 28.91
C GLY A 156 -7.11 -11.81 28.56
N GLU A 157 -7.66 -10.94 29.37
CA GLU A 157 -9.01 -10.37 29.25
C GLU A 157 -9.06 -9.06 28.43
N GLU A 158 -8.01 -8.74 27.68
CA GLU A 158 -7.99 -7.53 26.84
C GLU A 158 -9.23 -7.45 25.95
N THR A 159 -9.85 -6.29 25.93
CA THR A 159 -10.85 -5.95 24.91
C THR A 159 -10.17 -5.77 23.53
N PRO A 160 -10.91 -5.88 22.42
CA PRO A 160 -10.38 -5.57 21.10
C PRO A 160 -9.73 -4.18 21.02
N ARG A 161 -10.29 -3.21 21.71
CA ARG A 161 -9.79 -1.84 21.76
C ARG A 161 -8.42 -1.77 22.45
N GLU A 162 -8.29 -2.36 23.65
CA GLU A 162 -7.02 -2.37 24.40
C GLU A 162 -5.92 -3.08 23.62
N ALA A 163 -6.22 -4.24 23.01
CA ALA A 163 -5.28 -4.92 22.14
C ALA A 163 -4.85 -4.05 20.95
N THR A 164 -5.79 -3.33 20.33
CA THR A 164 -5.52 -2.39 19.24
C THR A 164 -4.64 -1.22 19.71
N GLU A 165 -4.96 -0.61 20.84
CA GLU A 165 -4.19 0.50 21.42
C GLU A 165 -2.73 0.11 21.68
N ARG A 166 -2.49 -1.13 22.08
CA ARG A 166 -1.16 -1.69 22.33
C ARG A 166 -0.42 -2.05 21.04
N LEU A 167 -1.11 -2.69 20.09
CA LEU A 167 -0.47 -3.31 18.93
C LEU A 167 -0.38 -2.41 17.70
N TYR A 168 -1.24 -1.40 17.56
CA TYR A 168 -1.23 -0.56 16.36
C TYR A 168 0.07 0.25 16.20
N PRO A 169 0.70 0.81 17.26
CA PRO A 169 2.03 1.40 17.14
C PRO A 169 3.09 0.40 16.67
N GLU A 170 3.03 -0.84 17.15
CA GLU A 170 3.93 -1.92 16.74
C GLU A 170 3.72 -2.28 15.27
N LEU A 171 2.48 -2.33 14.81
CA LEU A 171 2.15 -2.53 13.39
C LEU A 171 2.79 -1.45 12.51
N LEU A 172 2.64 -0.18 12.89
CA LEU A 172 3.22 0.94 12.14
C LEU A 172 4.76 0.89 12.14
N ALA A 173 5.39 0.58 13.28
CA ALA A 173 6.84 0.45 13.39
C ALA A 173 7.37 -0.74 12.57
N THR A 174 6.70 -1.88 12.63
CA THR A 174 7.05 -3.07 11.84
C THR A 174 6.97 -2.78 10.34
N ARG A 175 5.90 -2.14 9.88
CA ARG A 175 5.75 -1.75 8.48
C ARG A 175 6.81 -0.75 8.03
N ASP A 176 7.11 0.28 8.83
CA ASP A 176 8.17 1.25 8.54
C ASP A 176 9.51 0.53 8.31
N HIS A 177 9.87 -0.39 9.23
CA HIS A 177 11.07 -1.19 9.09
C HIS A 177 11.07 -2.01 7.78
N LEU A 178 9.98 -2.72 7.49
CA LEU A 178 9.86 -3.55 6.29
C LEU A 178 9.90 -2.75 4.98
N TYR A 179 9.29 -1.55 4.94
CA TYR A 179 9.40 -0.67 3.78
C TYR A 179 10.85 -0.23 3.56
N ARG A 180 11.59 0.12 4.61
CA ARG A 180 13.01 0.50 4.51
C ARG A 180 13.88 -0.63 3.95
N VAL A 181 13.58 -1.88 4.30
CA VAL A 181 14.34 -3.06 3.81
C VAL A 181 14.23 -3.23 2.30
N ILE A 182 13.06 -2.96 1.73
CA ILE A 182 12.83 -3.12 0.29
C ILE A 182 13.08 -1.85 -0.52
N ALA A 183 13.10 -0.68 0.12
CA ALA A 183 13.27 0.60 -0.56
C ALA A 183 14.69 0.80 -1.10
N GLU A 184 14.77 1.37 -2.29
CA GLU A 184 15.99 1.92 -2.88
C GLU A 184 16.13 3.41 -2.52
N GLU A 185 15.00 4.09 -2.39
CA GLU A 185 14.92 5.52 -2.08
C GLU A 185 13.82 5.77 -1.04
N ILE A 186 14.08 6.73 -0.15
CA ILE A 186 13.12 7.17 0.87
C ILE A 186 12.84 8.65 0.66
N ILE A 187 11.55 9.01 0.60
CA ILE A 187 11.09 10.38 0.49
C ILE A 187 10.20 10.69 1.68
N GLU A 188 10.40 11.84 2.31
CA GLU A 188 9.56 12.28 3.41
C GLU A 188 8.15 12.64 2.91
N GLY A 189 7.13 11.98 3.45
CA GLY A 189 5.74 12.19 3.04
C GLY A 189 5.27 13.65 3.10
N PRO A 190 5.63 14.45 4.13
CA PRO A 190 5.32 15.88 4.19
C PRO A 190 5.88 16.71 3.05
N GLU A 191 7.04 16.35 2.49
CA GLU A 191 7.67 17.06 1.36
C GLU A 191 6.83 16.96 0.06
N LEU A 192 5.90 16.01 0.01
CA LEU A 192 5.08 15.74 -1.16
C LEU A 192 3.69 16.38 -1.10
N ARG A 193 3.36 17.04 0.01
CA ARG A 193 2.06 17.69 0.16
C ARG A 193 1.97 18.90 -0.78
N GLY A 194 1.00 18.86 -1.70
CA GLY A 194 0.79 19.93 -2.68
C GLY A 194 1.80 19.98 -3.83
N VAL A 195 2.67 18.96 -3.96
CA VAL A 195 3.66 18.87 -5.03
C VAL A 195 2.96 18.78 -6.39
N GLN A 196 3.41 19.60 -7.34
CA GLN A 196 3.01 19.55 -8.74
C GLN A 196 3.88 18.60 -9.56
N ALA A 197 3.39 18.16 -10.73
CA ALA A 197 4.07 17.18 -11.57
C ALA A 197 5.55 17.51 -11.87
N PRO A 198 5.93 18.74 -12.28
CA PRO A 198 7.33 19.05 -12.57
C PRO A 198 8.25 18.88 -11.37
N ALA A 199 7.80 19.33 -10.18
CA ALA A 199 8.58 19.21 -8.94
C ALA A 199 8.70 17.75 -8.49
N LEU A 200 7.64 16.94 -8.64
CA LEU A 200 7.67 15.50 -8.36
C LEU A 200 8.66 14.80 -9.29
N LEU A 201 8.57 15.04 -10.60
CA LEU A 201 9.47 14.45 -11.58
C LEU A 201 10.93 14.81 -11.29
N ALA A 202 11.21 16.09 -11.01
CA ALA A 202 12.55 16.55 -10.64
C ALA A 202 13.04 15.85 -9.35
N ARG A 203 12.19 15.75 -8.33
CA ARG A 203 12.52 15.07 -7.06
C ARG A 203 12.84 13.59 -7.25
N LEU A 204 12.16 12.94 -8.19
CA LEU A 204 12.41 11.55 -8.58
C LEU A 204 13.56 11.39 -9.59
N GLY A 205 14.21 12.48 -10.00
CA GLY A 205 15.25 12.46 -11.04
C GLY A 205 14.73 12.01 -12.39
N LEU A 206 13.46 12.29 -12.70
CA LEU A 206 12.79 11.91 -13.94
C LEU A 206 12.69 13.12 -14.87
N ASN A 207 12.86 12.88 -16.18
CA ASN A 207 12.72 13.94 -17.17
C ASN A 207 11.27 14.40 -17.31
N THR A 208 11.08 15.72 -17.43
CA THR A 208 9.77 16.34 -17.66
C THR A 208 9.32 16.29 -19.11
N ASP A 209 10.19 15.84 -20.03
CA ASP A 209 9.94 15.81 -21.47
C ASP A 209 9.62 14.38 -21.92
N PRO A 210 8.36 14.08 -22.27
CA PRO A 210 8.01 12.82 -22.90
C PRO A 210 8.51 12.88 -24.37
N ARG A 211 9.64 12.22 -24.63
CA ARG A 211 10.06 12.00 -26.03
C ARG A 211 9.16 10.96 -26.69
#